data_fc3fc93d2f90bedab5c82e4da8868eaf
#
_entry.id   fc3fc93d2f90bedab5c82e4da8868eaf
#
_cell.length_a   1.000
_cell.length_b   1.000
_cell.length_c   1.000
_cell.angle_alpha   90.00
_cell.angle_beta   90.00
_cell.angle_gamma   90.00
#
_symmetry.space_group_name_H-M   'P 1'
#
loop_
_entity.id
_entity.type
_entity.pdbx_description
1 polymer ?
#
loop_
_entity_poly.entity_id
_entity_poly.type
_entity_poly.pdbx_seq_one_letter_code
_entity_poly.pdbx_strand_id
1 'polypeptide(L)'
;MGQNLGAGKKKRVVKSYFISLAYAFGIALILGICLALFGREFLSLFTKDDAVIAEAMGRLKIMAFSYCVSAFMDNTIAASRGLGKSLVPTIIVISGSCVFRIIWIYTVFAYFHTLPSLYLLYVFSWAITAIAEMAYFTHIWKKTSSTLVDIDVPNGVTICAENS
;
A
#
# COMPACT_ATOMS: atom_id res chain seq x y z
N MET A 1 -3.58 -1.02 14.90
CA MET A 1 -4.11 -2.40 14.79
C MET A 1 -3.55 -3.32 15.85
N GLY A 2 -2.24 -3.43 16.05
CA GLY A 2 -1.62 -4.35 17.02
C GLY A 2 -2.15 -4.24 18.45
N GLN A 3 -2.30 -3.04 18.99
CA GLN A 3 -2.87 -2.81 20.33
C GLN A 3 -4.31 -3.35 20.46
N ASN A 4 -5.14 -3.12 19.43
CA ASN A 4 -6.51 -3.64 19.43
C ASN A 4 -6.55 -5.17 19.26
N LEU A 5 -5.57 -5.74 18.60
CA LEU A 5 -5.39 -7.18 18.47
C LEU A 5 -5.01 -7.79 19.82
N GLY A 6 -4.02 -7.22 20.52
CA GLY A 6 -3.61 -7.67 21.86
C GLY A 6 -4.72 -7.53 22.90
N ALA A 7 -5.63 -6.57 22.73
CA ALA A 7 -6.81 -6.40 23.56
C ALA A 7 -8.01 -7.29 23.15
N GLY A 8 -7.87 -8.20 22.16
CA GLY A 8 -8.94 -9.10 21.71
C GLY A 8 -10.11 -8.44 20.96
N LYS A 9 -10.01 -7.15 20.63
CA LYS A 9 -11.12 -6.35 20.07
C LYS A 9 -11.21 -6.44 18.54
N LYS A 10 -11.75 -7.54 18.00
CA LYS A 10 -11.85 -7.82 16.54
C LYS A 10 -12.49 -6.69 15.76
N LYS A 11 -13.65 -6.19 16.18
CA LYS A 11 -14.38 -5.10 15.50
C LYS A 11 -13.53 -3.84 15.36
N ARG A 12 -12.73 -3.51 16.40
CA ARG A 12 -11.83 -2.36 16.38
C ARG A 12 -10.63 -2.56 15.46
N VAL A 13 -10.12 -3.78 15.34
CA VAL A 13 -9.03 -4.10 14.39
C VAL A 13 -9.49 -3.86 12.96
N VAL A 14 -10.65 -4.41 12.57
CA VAL A 14 -11.23 -4.22 11.23
C VAL A 14 -11.54 -2.74 10.97
N LYS A 15 -12.17 -2.06 11.90
CA LYS A 15 -12.48 -0.63 11.80
C LYS A 15 -11.20 0.20 11.62
N SER A 16 -10.13 -0.10 12.36
CA SER A 16 -8.83 0.57 12.20
C SER A 16 -8.22 0.35 10.83
N TYR A 17 -8.36 -0.86 10.26
CA TYR A 17 -7.89 -1.15 8.90
C TYR A 17 -8.57 -0.28 7.85
N PHE A 18 -9.91 -0.25 7.84
CA PHE A 18 -10.67 0.54 6.87
C PHE A 18 -10.48 2.04 7.04
N ILE A 19 -10.37 2.53 8.29
CA ILE A 19 -10.08 3.94 8.55
C ILE A 19 -8.70 4.31 8.02
N SER A 20 -7.66 3.53 8.31
CA SER A 20 -6.31 3.81 7.81
C SER A 20 -6.24 3.74 6.29
N LEU A 21 -6.95 2.80 5.68
CA LEU A 21 -7.05 2.67 4.22
C LEU A 21 -7.72 3.90 3.60
N ALA A 22 -8.83 4.37 4.17
CA ALA A 22 -9.54 5.56 3.67
C ALA A 22 -8.66 6.81 3.77
N TYR A 23 -7.93 7.00 4.87
CA TYR A 23 -6.98 8.11 5.01
C TYR A 23 -5.82 8.01 4.03
N ALA A 24 -5.19 6.83 3.92
CA ALA A 24 -4.06 6.63 3.00
C ALA A 24 -4.48 6.87 1.54
N PHE A 25 -5.62 6.31 1.13
CA PHE A 25 -6.17 6.51 -0.21
C PHE A 25 -6.57 7.96 -0.47
N GLY A 26 -7.25 8.60 0.49
CA GLY A 26 -7.66 10.00 0.39
C GLY A 26 -6.47 10.95 0.23
N ILE A 27 -5.42 10.78 1.04
CA ILE A 27 -4.20 11.58 0.95
C ILE A 27 -3.47 11.31 -0.38
N ALA A 28 -3.33 10.06 -0.79
CA ALA A 28 -2.71 9.70 -2.07
C ALA A 28 -3.46 10.31 -3.26
N LEU A 29 -4.80 10.29 -3.23
CA LEU A 29 -5.65 10.87 -4.26
C LEU A 29 -5.48 12.39 -4.33
N ILE A 30 -5.53 13.09 -3.19
CA ILE A 30 -5.35 14.55 -3.13
C ILE A 30 -3.98 14.94 -3.66
N LEU A 31 -2.91 14.29 -3.20
CA LEU A 31 -1.56 14.55 -3.67
C LEU A 31 -1.40 14.22 -5.17
N GLY A 32 -1.99 13.12 -5.63
CA GLY A 32 -2.00 12.74 -7.04
C GLY A 32 -2.68 13.79 -7.92
N ILE A 33 -3.83 14.31 -7.50
CA ILE A 33 -4.54 15.40 -8.20
C ILE A 33 -3.72 16.69 -8.19
N CYS A 34 -3.15 17.08 -7.05
CA CYS A 34 -2.28 18.24 -6.96
C CYS A 34 -1.08 18.15 -7.92
N LEU A 35 -0.42 17.00 -7.95
CA LEU A 35 0.70 16.77 -8.88
C LEU A 35 0.25 16.74 -10.34
N ALA A 36 -0.95 16.25 -10.64
CA ALA A 36 -1.47 16.25 -12.01
C ALA A 36 -1.81 17.68 -12.49
N LEU A 37 -2.32 18.54 -11.60
CA LEU A 37 -2.70 19.92 -11.90
C LEU A 37 -1.49 20.87 -11.93
N PHE A 38 -0.63 20.80 -10.94
CA PHE A 38 0.51 21.72 -10.74
C PHE A 38 1.86 21.10 -11.12
N GLY A 39 1.85 19.96 -11.79
CA GLY A 39 3.07 19.21 -12.10
C GLY A 39 4.03 19.96 -13.02
N ARG A 40 3.51 20.77 -13.97
CA ARG A 40 4.34 21.56 -14.86
C ARG A 40 5.10 22.65 -14.11
N GLU A 41 4.42 23.38 -13.23
CA GLU A 41 5.02 24.40 -12.39
C GLU A 41 6.08 23.80 -11.47
N PHE A 42 5.74 22.64 -10.88
CA PHE A 42 6.67 21.92 -10.02
C PHE A 42 7.92 21.43 -10.77
N LEU A 43 7.75 20.88 -11.98
CA LEU A 43 8.87 20.44 -12.83
C LEU A 43 9.72 21.61 -13.33
N SER A 44 9.13 22.79 -13.56
CA SER A 44 9.85 23.97 -14.00
C SER A 44 10.84 24.53 -12.97
N LEU A 45 10.73 24.10 -11.70
CA LEU A 45 11.72 24.41 -10.67
C LEU A 45 13.04 23.63 -10.87
N PHE A 46 12.98 22.48 -11.54
CA PHE A 46 14.16 21.60 -11.74
C PHE A 46 14.79 21.78 -13.10
N THR A 47 14.01 22.12 -14.13
CA THR A 47 14.50 22.30 -15.49
C THR A 47 13.71 23.36 -16.24
N LYS A 48 14.35 24.05 -17.17
CA LYS A 48 13.73 25.02 -18.09
C LYS A 48 13.54 24.45 -19.51
N ASP A 49 13.93 23.19 -19.74
CA ASP A 49 13.78 22.54 -21.03
C ASP A 49 12.36 22.00 -21.19
N ASP A 50 11.60 22.59 -22.09
CA ASP A 50 10.20 22.23 -22.35
C ASP A 50 10.05 20.79 -22.86
N ALA A 51 11.02 20.23 -23.58
CA ALA A 51 10.98 18.85 -24.04
C ALA A 51 11.10 17.88 -22.87
N VAL A 52 12.00 18.16 -21.92
CA VAL A 52 12.16 17.37 -20.69
C VAL A 52 10.92 17.47 -19.81
N ILE A 53 10.33 18.66 -19.68
CA ILE A 53 9.10 18.87 -18.90
C ILE A 53 7.94 18.06 -19.51
N ALA A 54 7.79 18.07 -20.82
CA ALA A 54 6.72 17.35 -21.52
C ALA A 54 6.80 15.83 -21.28
N GLU A 55 8.00 15.24 -21.37
CA GLU A 55 8.23 13.82 -21.10
C GLU A 55 7.99 13.48 -19.61
N ALA A 56 8.51 14.31 -18.72
CA ALA A 56 8.31 14.15 -17.28
C ALA A 56 6.84 14.26 -16.87
N MET A 57 6.03 15.11 -17.52
CA MET A 57 4.59 15.22 -17.29
C MET A 57 3.85 13.94 -17.70
N GLY A 58 4.25 13.28 -18.80
CA GLY A 58 3.72 11.98 -19.19
C GLY A 58 3.90 10.94 -18.08
N ARG A 59 5.11 10.83 -17.55
CA ARG A 59 5.46 9.97 -16.41
C ARG A 59 4.67 10.34 -15.16
N LEU A 60 4.61 11.62 -14.83
CA LEU A 60 3.99 12.12 -13.61
C LEU A 60 2.50 11.75 -13.54
N LYS A 61 1.76 11.87 -14.65
CA LYS A 61 0.34 11.49 -14.73
C LYS A 61 0.12 10.00 -14.46
N ILE A 62 0.95 9.15 -15.05
CA ILE A 62 0.86 7.70 -14.84
C ILE A 62 1.19 7.35 -13.39
N MET A 63 2.25 7.95 -12.84
CA MET A 63 2.68 7.69 -11.46
C MET A 63 1.69 8.23 -10.44
N ALA A 64 1.09 9.40 -10.67
CA ALA A 64 0.07 9.98 -9.78
C ALA A 64 -1.11 9.02 -9.55
N PHE A 65 -1.60 8.38 -10.62
CA PHE A 65 -2.63 7.35 -10.51
C PHE A 65 -2.11 6.08 -9.80
N SER A 66 -0.87 5.71 -10.08
CA SER A 66 -0.24 4.51 -9.49
C SER A 66 -0.04 4.62 -7.98
N TYR A 67 0.11 5.82 -7.43
CA TYR A 67 0.20 6.04 -5.98
C TYR A 67 -1.06 5.63 -5.23
N CYS A 68 -2.23 5.71 -5.84
CA CYS A 68 -3.46 5.19 -5.23
C CYS A 68 -3.40 3.66 -5.06
N VAL A 69 -2.83 2.96 -6.04
CA VAL A 69 -2.62 1.50 -5.95
C VAL A 69 -1.57 1.17 -4.88
N SER A 70 -0.47 1.94 -4.83
CA SER A 70 0.56 1.79 -3.79
C SER A 70 -0.02 1.98 -2.39
N ALA A 71 -0.91 2.94 -2.18
CA ALA A 71 -1.54 3.17 -0.87
C ALA A 71 -2.31 1.94 -0.36
N PHE A 72 -2.99 1.19 -1.24
CA PHE A 72 -3.62 -0.08 -0.88
C PHE A 72 -2.60 -1.13 -0.46
N MET A 73 -1.52 -1.26 -1.23
CA MET A 73 -0.44 -2.20 -0.95
C MET A 73 0.20 -1.89 0.40
N ASP A 74 0.63 -0.65 0.61
CA ASP A 74 1.34 -0.24 1.83
C ASP A 74 0.49 -0.38 3.09
N ASN A 75 -0.80 -0.02 3.01
CA ASN A 75 -1.73 -0.19 4.13
C ASN A 75 -1.93 -1.67 4.48
N THR A 76 -2.00 -2.55 3.48
CA THR A 76 -2.18 -3.99 3.69
C THR A 76 -0.92 -4.62 4.30
N ILE A 77 0.26 -4.20 3.85
CA ILE A 77 1.55 -4.60 4.44
C ILE A 77 1.63 -4.16 5.90
N ALA A 78 1.29 -2.90 6.19
CA ALA A 78 1.28 -2.37 7.54
C ALA A 78 0.29 -3.11 8.44
N ALA A 79 -0.87 -3.48 7.91
CA ALA A 79 -1.87 -4.28 8.61
C ALA A 79 -1.36 -5.69 8.95
N SER A 80 -0.72 -6.37 8.00
CA SER A 80 -0.11 -7.70 8.22
C SER A 80 0.98 -7.65 9.29
N ARG A 81 1.81 -6.62 9.27
CA ARG A 81 2.81 -6.36 10.32
C ARG A 81 2.14 -6.09 11.68
N GLY A 82 1.04 -5.36 11.69
CA GLY A 82 0.23 -5.12 12.89
C GLY A 82 -0.38 -6.39 13.49
N LEU A 83 -0.54 -7.47 12.71
CA LEU A 83 -0.91 -8.81 13.16
C LEU A 83 0.30 -9.65 13.63
N GLY A 84 1.49 -9.07 13.72
CA GLY A 84 2.73 -9.77 14.11
C GLY A 84 3.35 -10.62 13.01
N LYS A 85 2.90 -10.48 11.75
CA LYS A 85 3.44 -11.22 10.60
C LYS A 85 4.18 -10.25 9.68
N SER A 86 5.50 -10.16 9.81
CA SER A 86 6.33 -9.24 9.03
C SER A 86 7.13 -9.93 7.93
N LEU A 87 7.51 -11.19 8.10
CA LEU A 87 8.43 -11.88 7.21
C LEU A 87 7.82 -12.14 5.83
N VAL A 88 6.62 -12.74 5.79
CA VAL A 88 5.97 -13.09 4.51
C VAL A 88 5.58 -11.86 3.69
N PRO A 89 4.95 -10.79 4.25
CA PRO A 89 4.73 -9.55 3.51
C PRO A 89 6.02 -8.97 2.92
N THR A 90 7.11 -9.00 3.68
CA THR A 90 8.40 -8.52 3.17
C THR A 90 8.89 -9.33 1.96
N ILE A 91 8.76 -10.66 2.00
CA ILE A 91 9.13 -11.52 0.86
C ILE A 91 8.24 -11.23 -0.35
N ILE A 92 6.93 -11.05 -0.17
CA ILE A 92 6.00 -10.72 -1.26
C ILE A 92 6.39 -9.38 -1.91
N VAL A 93 6.70 -8.35 -1.11
CA VAL A 93 7.14 -7.05 -1.63
C VAL A 93 8.45 -7.16 -2.40
N ILE A 94 9.45 -7.86 -1.87
CA ILE A 94 10.74 -8.04 -2.56
C ILE A 94 10.52 -8.78 -3.87
N SER A 95 9.74 -9.85 -3.88
CA SER A 95 9.45 -10.61 -5.10
C SER A 95 8.69 -9.77 -6.12
N GLY A 96 7.64 -9.05 -5.74
CA GLY A 96 6.84 -8.22 -6.63
C GLY A 96 7.55 -6.94 -7.08
N SER A 97 8.37 -6.33 -6.23
CA SER A 97 9.05 -5.06 -6.56
C SER A 97 10.43 -5.24 -7.18
N CYS A 98 11.17 -6.30 -6.85
CA CYS A 98 12.51 -6.53 -7.39
C CYS A 98 12.50 -7.57 -8.50
N VAL A 99 12.08 -8.80 -8.20
CA VAL A 99 12.16 -9.91 -9.16
C VAL A 99 11.27 -9.65 -10.37
N PHE A 100 10.02 -9.23 -10.16
CA PHE A 100 9.10 -8.93 -11.27
C PHE A 100 9.64 -7.81 -12.16
N ARG A 101 10.24 -6.75 -11.59
CA ARG A 101 10.80 -5.64 -12.38
C ARG A 101 12.00 -6.06 -13.20
N ILE A 102 12.86 -6.91 -12.66
CA ILE A 102 13.99 -7.46 -13.42
C ILE A 102 13.47 -8.27 -14.61
N ILE A 103 12.52 -9.17 -14.40
CA ILE A 103 11.92 -9.99 -15.46
C ILE A 103 11.28 -9.09 -16.53
N TRP A 104 10.52 -8.06 -16.13
CA TRP A 104 9.89 -7.11 -17.06
C TRP A 104 10.90 -6.37 -17.93
N ILE A 105 12.00 -5.90 -17.34
CA ILE A 105 13.04 -5.20 -18.09
C ILE A 105 13.66 -6.10 -19.14
N TYR A 106 13.99 -7.34 -18.79
CA TYR A 106 14.60 -8.28 -19.73
C TYR A 106 13.63 -8.89 -20.75
N THR A 107 12.34 -8.83 -20.54
CA THR A 107 11.32 -9.37 -21.43
C THR A 107 10.60 -8.25 -22.20
N VAL A 108 9.75 -7.50 -21.51
CA VAL A 108 8.85 -6.53 -22.15
C VAL A 108 9.61 -5.29 -22.65
N PHE A 109 10.48 -4.73 -21.81
CA PHE A 109 11.24 -3.54 -22.22
C PHE A 109 12.28 -3.88 -23.29
N ALA A 110 12.92 -5.05 -23.23
CA ALA A 110 13.85 -5.51 -24.24
C ALA A 110 13.19 -5.71 -25.63
N TYR A 111 11.87 -5.97 -25.66
CA TYR A 111 11.12 -6.12 -26.92
C TYR A 111 10.58 -4.79 -27.45
N PHE A 112 9.99 -3.95 -26.59
CA PHE A 112 9.30 -2.73 -27.03
C PHE A 112 10.19 -1.48 -27.07
N HIS A 113 11.24 -1.39 -26.27
CA HIS A 113 12.17 -0.25 -26.17
C HIS A 113 11.49 1.12 -26.00
N THR A 114 10.30 1.19 -25.38
CA THR A 114 9.52 2.42 -25.21
C THR A 114 9.49 2.89 -23.76
N LEU A 115 9.62 4.23 -23.55
CA LEU A 115 9.53 4.83 -22.21
C LEU A 115 8.21 4.54 -21.49
N PRO A 116 7.03 4.57 -22.15
CA PRO A 116 5.77 4.19 -21.51
C PRO A 116 5.75 2.77 -20.93
N SER A 117 6.47 1.82 -21.56
CA SER A 117 6.61 0.45 -21.04
C SER A 117 7.29 0.41 -19.68
N LEU A 118 8.26 1.31 -19.43
CA LEU A 118 8.91 1.44 -18.12
C LEU A 118 7.98 2.06 -17.06
N TYR A 119 7.08 2.96 -17.46
CA TYR A 119 6.13 3.55 -16.51
C TYR A 119 5.05 2.55 -16.11
N LEU A 120 4.54 1.78 -17.06
CA LEU A 120 3.56 0.72 -16.82
C LEU A 120 4.11 -0.41 -15.93
N LEU A 121 5.42 -0.67 -15.97
CA LEU A 121 6.10 -1.60 -15.08
C LEU A 121 5.73 -1.37 -13.60
N TYR A 122 5.73 -0.10 -13.18
CA TYR A 122 5.41 0.25 -11.79
C TYR A 122 3.97 -0.07 -11.45
N VAL A 123 3.03 0.28 -12.34
CA VAL A 123 1.59 0.02 -12.16
C VAL A 123 1.33 -1.48 -11.98
N PHE A 124 1.86 -2.29 -12.90
CA PHE A 124 1.68 -3.75 -12.86
C PHE A 124 2.38 -4.38 -11.64
N SER A 125 3.61 -3.96 -11.34
CA SER A 125 4.36 -4.44 -10.17
C SER A 125 3.57 -4.19 -8.88
N TRP A 126 3.07 -2.97 -8.68
CA TRP A 126 2.30 -2.62 -7.48
C TRP A 126 0.94 -3.29 -7.44
N ALA A 127 0.24 -3.43 -8.57
CA ALA A 127 -1.04 -4.12 -8.63
C ALA A 127 -0.90 -5.61 -8.26
N ILE A 128 0.08 -6.30 -8.83
CA ILE A 128 0.33 -7.73 -8.53
C ILE A 128 0.72 -7.89 -7.06
N THR A 129 1.62 -7.04 -6.55
CA THR A 129 2.03 -7.07 -5.15
C THR A 129 0.85 -6.78 -4.21
N ALA A 130 0.01 -5.79 -4.54
CA ALA A 130 -1.19 -5.47 -3.76
C ALA A 130 -2.19 -6.63 -3.69
N ILE A 131 -2.41 -7.33 -4.82
CA ILE A 131 -3.28 -8.50 -4.86
C ILE A 131 -2.71 -9.63 -3.99
N ALA A 132 -1.41 -9.92 -4.10
CA ALA A 132 -0.76 -10.94 -3.31
C ALA A 132 -0.80 -10.63 -1.80
N GLU A 133 -0.53 -9.37 -1.42
CA GLU A 133 -0.62 -8.89 -0.04
C GLU A 133 -2.04 -8.97 0.51
N MET A 134 -3.05 -8.60 -0.28
CA MET A 134 -4.45 -8.69 0.12
C MET A 134 -4.88 -10.15 0.34
N ALA A 135 -4.48 -11.05 -0.55
CA ALA A 135 -4.75 -12.49 -0.42
C ALA A 135 -4.10 -13.05 0.85
N TYR A 136 -2.85 -12.68 1.11
CA TYR A 136 -2.14 -13.09 2.31
C TYR A 136 -2.78 -12.50 3.58
N PHE A 137 -3.09 -11.21 3.59
CA PHE A 137 -3.75 -10.55 4.72
C PHE A 137 -5.10 -11.20 5.05
N THR A 138 -5.94 -11.46 4.05
CA THR A 138 -7.24 -12.10 4.26
C THR A 138 -7.10 -13.52 4.81
N HIS A 139 -6.09 -14.27 4.35
CA HIS A 139 -5.78 -15.61 4.88
C HIS A 139 -5.38 -15.56 6.36
N ILE A 140 -4.43 -14.67 6.72
CA ILE A 140 -3.99 -14.51 8.11
C ILE A 140 -5.14 -14.01 8.98
N TRP A 141 -5.89 -13.03 8.49
CA TRP A 141 -7.00 -12.46 9.24
C TRP A 141 -8.03 -13.53 9.61
N LYS A 142 -8.42 -14.38 8.65
CA LYS A 142 -9.32 -15.51 8.92
C LYS A 142 -8.77 -16.42 10.04
N LYS A 143 -7.48 -16.80 9.94
CA LYS A 143 -6.83 -17.65 10.95
C LYS A 143 -6.74 -16.98 12.31
N THR A 144 -6.34 -15.71 12.38
CA THR A 144 -6.20 -14.96 13.62
C THR A 144 -7.58 -14.67 14.25
N SER A 145 -8.56 -14.32 13.41
CA SER A 145 -9.93 -14.03 13.87
C SER A 145 -10.64 -15.25 14.45
N SER A 146 -10.35 -16.46 14.00
CA SER A 146 -10.91 -17.68 14.57
C SER A 146 -10.37 -18.00 15.99
N THR A 147 -9.15 -17.57 16.27
CA THR A 147 -8.48 -17.80 17.56
C THR A 147 -8.84 -16.72 18.61
N LEU A 148 -9.27 -15.55 18.17
CA LEU A 148 -9.68 -14.47 19.06
C LEU A 148 -11.11 -14.69 19.55
N VAL A 149 -11.29 -14.84 20.85
CA VAL A 149 -12.60 -14.72 21.51
C VAL A 149 -12.93 -13.23 21.56
N ASP A 150 -14.09 -12.82 21.03
CA ASP A 150 -14.55 -11.42 21.12
C ASP A 150 -14.91 -11.14 22.59
N ILE A 151 -13.97 -10.56 23.32
CA ILE A 151 -14.23 -10.05 24.68
C ILE A 151 -14.96 -8.72 24.49
N ASP A 152 -16.27 -8.76 24.31
CA ASP A 152 -17.15 -7.60 24.45
C ASP A 152 -17.19 -7.19 25.93
N VAL A 153 -16.18 -6.43 26.38
CA VAL A 153 -16.25 -5.76 27.67
C VAL A 153 -17.22 -4.59 27.50
N PRO A 154 -18.38 -4.60 28.17
CA PRO A 154 -19.28 -3.44 28.17
C PRO A 154 -18.49 -2.22 28.65
N ASN A 155 -18.69 -1.06 28.00
CA ASN A 155 -18.04 0.19 28.37
C ASN A 155 -18.36 0.47 29.86
N GLY A 156 -17.37 0.35 30.74
CA GLY A 156 -17.51 0.73 32.16
C GLY A 156 -16.92 -0.22 33.17
N VAL A 157 -16.41 -1.39 32.80
CA VAL A 157 -15.77 -2.27 33.79
C VAL A 157 -14.27 -2.05 33.76
N THR A 158 -13.75 -1.27 34.70
CA THR A 158 -12.31 -1.19 35.00
C THR A 158 -11.94 -2.51 35.68
N ILE A 159 -11.24 -3.41 34.95
CA ILE A 159 -10.68 -4.60 35.60
C ILE A 159 -9.43 -4.10 36.32
N CYS A 160 -9.57 -3.84 37.62
CA CYS A 160 -8.44 -3.76 38.53
C CYS A 160 -7.74 -5.12 38.50
N ALA A 161 -6.48 -5.17 38.05
CA ALA A 161 -5.62 -6.33 38.20
C ALA A 161 -5.37 -6.50 39.70
N GLU A 162 -6.05 -7.45 40.30
CA GLU A 162 -5.79 -7.91 41.66
C GLU A 162 -4.58 -8.82 41.56
N ASN A 163 -3.40 -8.23 41.87
CA ASN A 163 -2.18 -8.97 42.14
C ASN A 163 -2.29 -9.52 43.56
N SER A 164 -2.31 -10.82 43.69
CA SER A 164 -1.88 -11.56 44.87
C SER A 164 -0.82 -12.58 44.46
#